data_3eb6b8ad7802574ea05ae4255c1efe6a
#
_entry.id   3eb6b8ad7802574ea05ae4255c1efe6a
#
_cell.length_a   1.000
_cell.length_b   1.000
_cell.length_c   1.000
_cell.angle_alpha   90.00
_cell.angle_beta   90.00
_cell.angle_gamma   90.00
#
_symmetry.space_group_name_H-M   'P 1'
#
loop_
_entity.id
_entity.type
_entity.pdbx_description
1 polymer ?
#
loop_
_entity_poly.entity_id
_entity_poly.type
_entity_poly.pdbx_seq_one_letter_code
_entity_poly.pdbx_strand_id
1 'polypeptide(L)'
;MAKQYETVIGLEVHIELATKTKIFCGCSTEFGGAPNTHTCPVCTGMPGSLPVLNKQVVEYAMAIGLATNCKITQVCKFDLKNYFYPDNPQNYQISQLYLPIARDGYVEIESGSGKKKVRIHEMHMEEDAGKLVHDEWDDTSLVDYNRSGVPLVEIVSEPDMRSAEEVISYLEKLRMIVQYLGASDCKLQEGSMRADVNLSVREVGSDQFGTRTEMKNLNSFKAIAHAIEGERQRQIELIEEGKQVVQETRRWDDNKEHSYAMRSKEDAQDYRYFPEPDLVPIVISDEWIEKIKSQQPELRTEKLERYKEQFDIPQYDAEIITGSKKMADLFEATTAICEKPKKVANWLIGETFRLMKDNGMEPEDLTFSPENLAKLIDLAEAGTINSSVAKDVFKQIFHEDIDPEKYVEEHGLKMVNDEGALRETAAKVIADNPQAVADFKGGKEKAIGALLGQTMRAMKGKANPGMVNQVLRELLK
;
A
#
# COMPACT_ATOMS: atom_id res chain seq x y z
N MET A 1 -27.91 -13.75 -33.78
CA MET A 1 -27.65 -13.23 -32.42
C MET A 1 -26.29 -12.58 -32.45
N ALA A 2 -26.10 -11.42 -31.83
CA ALA A 2 -24.77 -10.84 -31.70
C ALA A 2 -23.90 -11.80 -30.92
N LYS A 3 -22.65 -12.02 -31.35
CA LYS A 3 -21.68 -12.84 -30.64
C LYS A 3 -21.38 -12.18 -29.31
N GLN A 4 -21.31 -12.97 -28.25
CA GLN A 4 -20.86 -12.52 -26.94
C GLN A 4 -19.44 -12.97 -26.72
N TYR A 5 -18.60 -12.06 -26.23
CA TYR A 5 -17.20 -12.31 -26.00
C TYR A 5 -16.85 -12.24 -24.52
N GLU A 6 -15.96 -13.11 -24.06
CA GLU A 6 -15.33 -13.04 -22.75
C GLU A 6 -13.84 -12.75 -22.90
N THR A 7 -13.32 -12.02 -21.94
CA THR A 7 -11.89 -11.72 -21.83
C THR A 7 -11.22 -12.80 -20.99
N VAL A 8 -10.01 -13.18 -21.36
CA VAL A 8 -9.17 -14.12 -20.61
C VAL A 8 -7.87 -13.42 -20.29
N ILE A 9 -7.58 -13.28 -18.99
CA ILE A 9 -6.48 -12.46 -18.50
C ILE A 9 -5.60 -13.25 -17.54
N GLY A 10 -4.29 -13.22 -17.79
CA GLY A 10 -3.23 -13.62 -16.87
C GLY A 10 -2.29 -12.45 -16.63
N LEU A 11 -1.57 -12.48 -15.51
CA LEU A 11 -0.63 -11.43 -15.10
C LEU A 11 0.75 -12.00 -14.85
N GLU A 12 1.76 -11.19 -15.15
CA GLU A 12 3.12 -11.30 -14.67
C GLU A 12 3.36 -10.12 -13.73
N VAL A 13 3.55 -10.38 -12.44
CA VAL A 13 3.72 -9.35 -11.42
C VAL A 13 5.12 -9.40 -10.87
N HIS A 14 5.88 -8.32 -11.08
CA HIS A 14 7.24 -8.16 -10.57
C HIS A 14 7.22 -7.31 -9.30
N ILE A 15 7.90 -7.77 -8.27
CA ILE A 15 7.98 -7.09 -6.97
C ILE A 15 9.44 -6.98 -6.54
N GLU A 16 9.94 -5.75 -6.39
CA GLU A 16 11.24 -5.49 -5.79
C GLU A 16 11.18 -5.80 -4.29
N LEU A 17 12.13 -6.60 -3.80
CA LEU A 17 12.17 -7.00 -2.41
C LEU A 17 12.92 -5.99 -1.53
N ALA A 18 12.37 -5.69 -0.36
CA ALA A 18 12.90 -4.72 0.60
C ALA A 18 14.11 -5.25 1.38
N THR A 19 15.11 -5.77 0.67
CA THR A 19 16.40 -6.16 1.25
C THR A 19 17.34 -4.97 1.33
N LYS A 20 18.28 -4.98 2.27
CA LYS A 20 19.28 -3.90 2.39
C LYS A 20 20.34 -3.94 1.29
N THR A 21 20.56 -5.13 0.73
CA THR A 21 21.56 -5.35 -0.32
C THR A 21 20.95 -6.08 -1.49
N LYS A 22 21.57 -5.93 -2.66
CA LYS A 22 21.18 -6.59 -3.91
C LYS A 22 21.21 -8.11 -3.79
N ILE A 23 20.61 -8.79 -4.78
CA ILE A 23 20.44 -10.24 -4.75
C ILE A 23 21.77 -10.99 -4.77
N PHE A 24 22.77 -10.51 -5.50
CA PHE A 24 24.05 -11.22 -5.69
C PHE A 24 25.27 -10.46 -5.25
N CYS A 25 25.12 -9.28 -4.62
CA CYS A 25 26.23 -8.48 -4.10
C CYS A 25 25.83 -7.63 -2.88
N GLY A 26 26.81 -6.92 -2.29
CA GLY A 26 26.60 -6.09 -1.10
C GLY A 26 26.18 -4.65 -1.38
N CYS A 27 25.89 -4.25 -2.62
CA CYS A 27 25.44 -2.89 -2.93
C CYS A 27 24.06 -2.58 -2.36
N SER A 28 23.82 -1.32 -2.01
CA SER A 28 22.53 -0.84 -1.50
C SER A 28 21.42 -1.01 -2.54
N THR A 29 20.21 -1.30 -2.05
CA THR A 29 18.97 -1.30 -2.83
C THR A 29 18.17 0.00 -2.66
N GLU A 30 18.72 0.98 -1.93
CA GLU A 30 18.04 2.24 -1.63
C GLU A 30 17.67 3.00 -2.90
N PHE A 31 16.40 3.41 -2.99
CA PHE A 31 15.87 4.18 -4.12
C PHE A 31 16.32 5.65 -4.05
N GLY A 32 16.52 6.28 -5.22
CA GLY A 32 16.79 7.72 -5.31
C GLY A 32 18.24 8.15 -5.09
N GLY A 33 19.20 7.21 -5.00
CA GLY A 33 20.63 7.53 -4.99
C GLY A 33 21.10 8.20 -6.29
N ALA A 34 22.21 8.95 -6.22
CA ALA A 34 22.82 9.52 -7.43
C ALA A 34 23.16 8.41 -8.44
N PRO A 35 23.02 8.64 -9.76
CA PRO A 35 23.19 7.60 -10.77
C PRO A 35 24.55 6.88 -10.65
N ASN A 36 24.53 5.55 -10.76
CA ASN A 36 25.70 4.69 -10.72
C ASN A 36 26.55 4.75 -9.43
N THR A 37 25.94 5.13 -8.28
CA THR A 37 26.64 5.14 -6.98
C THR A 37 26.42 3.87 -6.16
N HIS A 38 25.35 3.11 -6.43
CA HIS A 38 25.07 1.82 -5.79
C HIS A 38 25.50 0.65 -6.69
N THR A 39 26.75 0.65 -7.13
CA THR A 39 27.28 -0.33 -8.09
C THR A 39 28.60 -0.93 -7.63
N CYS A 40 28.89 -2.15 -8.07
CA CYS A 40 30.16 -2.83 -7.87
C CYS A 40 30.47 -3.74 -9.07
N PRO A 41 31.67 -4.35 -9.16
CA PRO A 41 32.00 -5.25 -10.26
C PRO A 41 30.99 -6.38 -10.53
N VAL A 42 30.30 -6.88 -9.49
CA VAL A 42 29.29 -7.95 -9.65
C VAL A 42 28.06 -7.43 -10.39
N CYS A 43 27.36 -6.42 -9.85
CA CYS A 43 26.12 -5.92 -10.45
C CYS A 43 26.32 -5.10 -11.74
N THR A 44 27.56 -4.79 -12.13
CA THR A 44 27.92 -4.21 -13.42
C THR A 44 28.51 -5.23 -14.40
N GLY A 45 28.52 -6.52 -14.05
CA GLY A 45 28.95 -7.59 -14.94
C GLY A 45 30.43 -7.55 -15.33
N MET A 46 31.31 -7.07 -14.45
CA MET A 46 32.76 -7.02 -14.76
C MET A 46 33.35 -8.42 -14.85
N PRO A 47 34.24 -8.67 -15.81
CA PRO A 47 34.90 -9.98 -15.97
C PRO A 47 35.59 -10.46 -14.67
N GLY A 48 35.33 -11.71 -14.29
CA GLY A 48 35.92 -12.35 -13.12
C GLY A 48 35.18 -12.11 -11.81
N SER A 49 34.09 -11.32 -11.81
CA SER A 49 33.18 -11.20 -10.66
C SER A 49 32.22 -12.40 -10.58
N LEU A 50 31.91 -12.84 -9.35
CA LEU A 50 31.03 -13.97 -9.09
C LEU A 50 29.83 -13.54 -8.23
N PRO A 51 28.61 -14.06 -8.51
CA PRO A 51 27.42 -13.79 -7.72
C PRO A 51 27.48 -14.51 -6.36
N VAL A 52 26.92 -13.89 -5.31
CA VAL A 52 26.71 -14.50 -3.99
C VAL A 52 25.30 -14.23 -3.55
N LEU A 53 24.49 -15.29 -3.43
CA LEU A 53 23.07 -15.18 -3.13
C LEU A 53 22.79 -14.57 -1.76
N ASN A 54 21.93 -13.58 -1.73
CA ASN A 54 21.40 -12.97 -0.52
C ASN A 54 20.31 -13.88 0.10
N LYS A 55 20.57 -14.39 1.29
CA LYS A 55 19.64 -15.28 2.01
C LYS A 55 18.27 -14.66 2.27
N GLN A 56 18.22 -13.33 2.56
CA GLN A 56 16.96 -12.63 2.84
C GLN A 56 16.02 -12.63 1.64
N VAL A 57 16.56 -12.64 0.42
CA VAL A 57 15.76 -12.76 -0.81
C VAL A 57 15.02 -14.10 -0.84
N VAL A 58 15.70 -15.19 -0.51
CA VAL A 58 15.08 -16.53 -0.43
C VAL A 58 14.00 -16.56 0.64
N GLU A 59 14.28 -15.99 1.82
CA GLU A 59 13.33 -15.97 2.94
C GLU A 59 12.07 -15.13 2.60
N TYR A 60 12.22 -13.98 1.94
CA TYR A 60 11.07 -13.18 1.47
C TYR A 60 10.28 -13.90 0.37
N ALA A 61 10.94 -14.51 -0.60
CA ALA A 61 10.28 -15.27 -1.65
C ALA A 61 9.50 -16.46 -1.07
N MET A 62 10.06 -17.19 -0.10
CA MET A 62 9.35 -18.24 0.63
C MET A 62 8.14 -17.70 1.39
N ALA A 63 8.29 -16.57 2.09
CA ALA A 63 7.20 -15.95 2.84
C ALA A 63 6.03 -15.56 1.93
N ILE A 64 6.33 -14.94 0.77
CA ILE A 64 5.31 -14.59 -0.23
C ILE A 64 4.65 -15.86 -0.78
N GLY A 65 5.44 -16.88 -1.13
CA GLY A 65 4.94 -18.15 -1.63
C GLY A 65 3.98 -18.84 -0.63
N LEU A 66 4.35 -18.89 0.63
CA LEU A 66 3.49 -19.47 1.69
C LEU A 66 2.20 -18.68 1.89
N ALA A 67 2.29 -17.34 1.91
CA ALA A 67 1.14 -16.46 2.09
C ALA A 67 0.18 -16.48 0.88
N THR A 68 0.66 -16.86 -0.29
CA THR A 68 -0.14 -17.04 -1.51
C THR A 68 -0.48 -18.51 -1.79
N ASN A 69 -0.38 -19.36 -0.78
CA ASN A 69 -0.74 -20.79 -0.84
C ASN A 69 0.06 -21.60 -1.87
N CYS A 70 1.25 -21.16 -2.23
CA CYS A 70 2.14 -21.90 -3.12
C CYS A 70 2.83 -23.06 -2.41
N LYS A 71 3.20 -24.07 -3.18
CA LYS A 71 4.14 -25.11 -2.76
C LYS A 71 5.57 -24.62 -2.94
N ILE A 72 6.37 -24.64 -1.88
CA ILE A 72 7.78 -24.28 -1.93
C ILE A 72 8.57 -25.42 -2.57
N THR A 73 9.42 -25.09 -3.53
CA THR A 73 10.32 -26.04 -4.19
C THR A 73 11.52 -26.29 -3.29
N GLN A 74 11.65 -27.52 -2.78
CA GLN A 74 12.72 -27.87 -1.83
C GLN A 74 14.12 -27.87 -2.44
N VAL A 75 14.24 -28.07 -3.75
CA VAL A 75 15.49 -27.93 -4.49
C VAL A 75 15.24 -27.01 -5.67
N CYS A 76 15.66 -25.77 -5.56
CA CYS A 76 15.54 -24.80 -6.65
C CYS A 76 16.93 -24.30 -7.08
N LYS A 77 17.01 -23.75 -8.27
CA LYS A 77 18.26 -23.27 -8.83
C LYS A 77 18.01 -22.05 -9.71
N PHE A 78 19.08 -21.32 -9.99
CA PHE A 78 19.07 -20.23 -10.95
C PHE A 78 19.47 -20.73 -12.36
N ASP A 79 18.94 -20.04 -13.35
CA ASP A 79 19.20 -20.21 -14.77
C ASP A 79 19.61 -18.84 -15.36
N LEU A 80 20.39 -18.85 -16.42
CA LEU A 80 20.74 -17.65 -17.18
C LEU A 80 19.75 -17.44 -18.33
N LYS A 81 19.09 -16.27 -18.32
CA LYS A 81 18.25 -15.77 -19.40
C LYS A 81 19.08 -14.82 -20.26
N ASN A 82 19.53 -15.31 -21.42
CA ASN A 82 20.50 -14.59 -22.24
C ASN A 82 19.81 -13.63 -23.22
N TYR A 83 20.07 -12.35 -23.06
CA TYR A 83 19.66 -11.32 -24.01
C TYR A 83 20.57 -10.10 -23.91
N PHE A 84 20.72 -9.41 -25.02
CA PHE A 84 21.53 -8.19 -25.11
C PHE A 84 20.62 -6.97 -25.03
N TYR A 85 20.83 -6.12 -23.99
CA TYR A 85 20.20 -4.82 -23.88
C TYR A 85 21.08 -3.88 -23.04
N PRO A 86 21.07 -2.55 -23.30
CA PRO A 86 22.00 -1.63 -22.62
C PRO A 86 21.87 -1.60 -21.09
N ASP A 87 20.68 -1.85 -20.54
CA ASP A 87 20.43 -1.89 -19.09
C ASP A 87 20.77 -3.26 -18.44
N ASN A 88 21.14 -4.24 -19.26
CA ASN A 88 21.55 -5.58 -18.84
C ASN A 88 23.08 -5.74 -19.03
N PRO A 89 23.92 -5.31 -18.04
CA PRO A 89 25.35 -5.16 -18.23
C PRO A 89 26.10 -6.49 -18.47
N GLN A 90 25.52 -7.60 -18.01
CA GLN A 90 26.09 -8.93 -18.13
C GLN A 90 25.72 -9.60 -19.47
N ASN A 91 24.77 -9.05 -20.23
CA ASN A 91 24.13 -9.67 -21.38
C ASN A 91 23.34 -10.96 -21.06
N TYR A 92 23.08 -11.18 -19.78
CA TYR A 92 22.17 -12.19 -19.26
C TYR A 92 21.53 -11.67 -17.98
N GLN A 93 20.38 -12.22 -17.62
CA GLN A 93 19.71 -12.01 -16.33
C GLN A 93 19.74 -13.35 -15.59
N ILE A 94 20.14 -13.32 -14.32
CA ILE A 94 20.03 -14.50 -13.46
C ILE A 94 18.59 -14.57 -12.95
N SER A 95 17.92 -15.65 -13.30
CA SER A 95 16.49 -15.89 -13.02
C SER A 95 16.25 -17.38 -12.72
N GLN A 96 15.01 -17.84 -12.70
CA GLN A 96 14.67 -19.25 -12.50
C GLN A 96 13.62 -19.68 -13.52
N LEU A 97 13.95 -20.62 -14.39
CA LEU A 97 12.98 -21.17 -15.36
C LEU A 97 12.52 -22.57 -14.95
N TYR A 98 13.49 -23.48 -14.75
CA TYR A 98 13.16 -24.90 -14.63
C TYR A 98 12.73 -25.30 -13.22
N LEU A 99 13.32 -24.69 -12.19
CA LEU A 99 13.06 -24.98 -10.77
C LEU A 99 12.86 -23.69 -9.97
N PRO A 100 11.73 -22.99 -10.20
CA PRO A 100 11.40 -21.76 -9.48
C PRO A 100 11.16 -22.03 -8.00
N ILE A 101 11.26 -20.99 -7.17
CA ILE A 101 11.14 -21.08 -5.70
C ILE A 101 9.78 -21.60 -5.23
N ALA A 102 8.70 -21.33 -5.96
CA ALA A 102 7.35 -21.74 -5.57
C ALA A 102 6.43 -21.96 -6.77
N ARG A 103 5.40 -22.81 -6.61
CA ARG A 103 4.42 -23.16 -7.65
C ARG A 103 3.04 -23.46 -7.09
N ASP A 104 2.06 -23.56 -7.97
CA ASP A 104 0.71 -24.10 -7.71
C ASP A 104 -0.01 -23.40 -6.56
N GLY A 105 0.09 -22.07 -6.46
CA GLY A 105 -0.59 -21.28 -5.45
C GLY A 105 -1.91 -20.68 -5.91
N TYR A 106 -2.48 -19.82 -5.06
CA TYR A 106 -3.64 -19.01 -5.41
C TYR A 106 -3.79 -17.81 -4.49
N VAL A 107 -4.47 -16.79 -5.00
CA VAL A 107 -4.98 -15.66 -4.22
C VAL A 107 -6.50 -15.66 -4.35
N GLU A 108 -7.22 -15.58 -3.22
CA GLU A 108 -8.67 -15.43 -3.21
C GLU A 108 -9.03 -13.94 -3.34
N ILE A 109 -9.77 -13.61 -4.39
CA ILE A 109 -10.26 -12.27 -4.67
C ILE A 109 -11.77 -12.18 -4.45
N GLU A 110 -12.27 -10.96 -4.30
CA GLU A 110 -13.68 -10.64 -4.27
C GLU A 110 -13.98 -9.58 -5.33
N SER A 111 -15.01 -9.83 -6.14
CA SER A 111 -15.48 -8.94 -7.20
C SER A 111 -17.01 -8.93 -7.22
N GLY A 112 -17.62 -8.12 -8.07
CA GLY A 112 -19.07 -8.12 -8.27
C GLY A 112 -19.66 -9.48 -8.64
N SER A 113 -18.84 -10.43 -9.14
CA SER A 113 -19.21 -11.82 -9.40
C SER A 113 -19.09 -12.75 -8.18
N GLY A 114 -18.64 -12.24 -7.02
CA GLY A 114 -18.42 -13.00 -5.78
C GLY A 114 -16.95 -13.37 -5.53
N LYS A 115 -16.73 -14.34 -4.64
CA LYS A 115 -15.38 -14.82 -4.28
C LYS A 115 -14.85 -15.77 -5.34
N LYS A 116 -13.59 -15.59 -5.70
CA LYS A 116 -12.91 -16.39 -6.73
C LYS A 116 -11.45 -16.62 -6.36
N LYS A 117 -10.95 -17.83 -6.62
CA LYS A 117 -9.52 -18.13 -6.53
C LYS A 117 -8.87 -17.87 -7.88
N VAL A 118 -7.88 -17.00 -7.91
CA VAL A 118 -6.98 -16.80 -9.04
C VAL A 118 -5.74 -17.62 -8.76
N ARG A 119 -5.47 -18.61 -9.59
CA ARG A 119 -4.32 -19.51 -9.41
C ARG A 119 -3.02 -18.82 -9.79
N ILE A 120 -1.96 -19.20 -9.10
CA ILE A 120 -0.58 -18.83 -9.41
C ILE A 120 0.08 -20.05 -10.05
N HIS A 121 0.58 -19.87 -11.26
CA HIS A 121 1.32 -20.90 -11.97
C HIS A 121 2.67 -21.15 -11.31
N GLU A 122 3.46 -20.08 -11.18
CA GLU A 122 4.77 -20.11 -10.52
C GLU A 122 5.16 -18.76 -9.95
N MET A 123 6.19 -18.80 -9.12
CA MET A 123 6.89 -17.64 -8.58
C MET A 123 8.39 -17.94 -8.65
N HIS A 124 9.16 -17.01 -9.17
CA HIS A 124 10.59 -17.16 -9.26
C HIS A 124 11.35 -15.90 -8.81
N MET A 125 12.58 -16.12 -8.36
CA MET A 125 13.51 -15.06 -7.98
C MET A 125 14.36 -14.66 -9.17
N GLU A 126 14.61 -13.37 -9.32
CA GLU A 126 15.48 -12.83 -10.37
C GLU A 126 16.12 -11.51 -9.96
N GLU A 127 17.04 -11.02 -10.76
CA GLU A 127 17.62 -9.68 -10.59
C GLU A 127 16.94 -8.66 -11.51
N ASP A 128 16.77 -7.41 -11.05
CA ASP A 128 16.28 -6.34 -11.91
C ASP A 128 17.39 -5.83 -12.83
N ALA A 129 16.99 -5.26 -13.96
CA ALA A 129 17.87 -4.58 -14.91
C ALA A 129 18.15 -3.13 -14.47
N GLY A 130 19.14 -2.49 -15.08
CA GLY A 130 19.39 -1.07 -14.93
C GLY A 130 18.24 -0.20 -15.44
N LYS A 131 18.43 1.11 -15.40
CA LYS A 131 17.46 2.08 -15.91
C LYS A 131 18.04 2.83 -17.10
N LEU A 132 17.27 2.90 -18.19
CA LEU A 132 17.57 3.76 -19.32
C LEU A 132 16.88 5.10 -19.16
N VAL A 133 17.63 6.18 -19.36
CA VAL A 133 17.12 7.55 -19.42
C VAL A 133 17.40 8.06 -20.82
N HIS A 134 16.33 8.19 -21.62
CA HIS A 134 16.42 8.71 -22.99
C HIS A 134 16.43 10.24 -22.96
N ASP A 135 17.38 10.85 -23.67
CA ASP A 135 17.38 12.28 -23.88
C ASP A 135 16.45 12.61 -25.06
N GLU A 136 15.54 13.56 -24.87
CA GLU A 136 14.62 13.99 -25.94
C GLU A 136 15.29 14.90 -26.98
N TRP A 137 16.46 15.48 -26.65
CA TRP A 137 17.16 16.48 -27.49
C TRP A 137 18.32 15.89 -28.26
N ASP A 138 18.99 14.89 -27.64
CA ASP A 138 20.11 14.17 -28.27
C ASP A 138 19.70 12.72 -28.46
N ASP A 139 20.03 12.11 -29.60
CA ASP A 139 19.79 10.70 -29.89
C ASP A 139 20.71 9.80 -29.05
N THR A 140 20.68 10.04 -27.72
CA THR A 140 21.49 9.35 -26.73
C THR A 140 20.63 8.78 -25.61
N SER A 141 21.13 7.74 -24.98
CA SER A 141 20.53 7.15 -23.78
C SER A 141 21.60 7.02 -22.69
N LEU A 142 21.28 7.52 -21.51
CA LEU A 142 22.08 7.33 -20.33
C LEU A 142 21.64 6.05 -19.60
N VAL A 143 22.59 5.33 -19.02
CA VAL A 143 22.33 4.10 -18.29
C VAL A 143 22.69 4.29 -16.82
N ASP A 144 21.72 4.02 -15.95
CA ASP A 144 21.88 4.00 -14.50
C ASP A 144 21.77 2.56 -14.00
N TYR A 145 22.86 2.02 -13.46
CA TYR A 145 22.94 0.66 -12.93
C TYR A 145 22.63 0.57 -11.43
N ASN A 146 22.15 1.61 -10.79
CA ASN A 146 21.76 1.54 -9.38
C ASN A 146 20.71 0.46 -9.13
N ARG A 147 19.77 0.28 -10.07
CA ARG A 147 18.75 -0.76 -9.98
C ARG A 147 19.24 -2.15 -10.42
N SER A 148 20.29 -2.24 -11.24
CA SER A 148 20.83 -3.52 -11.72
C SER A 148 21.20 -4.43 -10.55
N GLY A 149 20.62 -5.63 -10.48
CA GLY A 149 20.81 -6.58 -9.39
C GLY A 149 19.93 -6.34 -8.15
N VAL A 150 18.97 -5.39 -8.18
CA VAL A 150 17.93 -5.29 -7.14
C VAL A 150 17.10 -6.56 -7.16
N PRO A 151 16.83 -7.19 -5.99
CA PRO A 151 16.11 -8.45 -5.95
C PRO A 151 14.67 -8.30 -6.40
N LEU A 152 14.23 -9.15 -7.32
CA LEU A 152 12.87 -9.28 -7.77
C LEU A 152 12.30 -10.66 -7.44
N VAL A 153 10.99 -10.67 -7.22
CA VAL A 153 10.15 -11.86 -7.34
C VAL A 153 9.15 -11.61 -8.46
N GLU A 154 9.13 -12.48 -9.45
CA GLU A 154 8.08 -12.50 -10.48
C GLU A 154 7.03 -13.54 -10.10
N ILE A 155 5.76 -13.14 -10.12
CA ILE A 155 4.60 -13.98 -9.81
C ILE A 155 3.75 -14.09 -11.07
N VAL A 156 3.68 -15.29 -11.63
CA VAL A 156 2.93 -15.59 -12.85
C VAL A 156 1.59 -16.20 -12.49
N SER A 157 0.48 -15.54 -12.82
CA SER A 157 -0.84 -16.09 -12.62
C SER A 157 -1.28 -17.02 -13.76
N GLU A 158 -2.20 -17.94 -13.46
CA GLU A 158 -2.98 -18.61 -14.48
C GLU A 158 -3.97 -17.61 -15.13
N PRO A 159 -4.45 -17.84 -16.36
CA PRO A 159 -5.36 -16.95 -17.07
C PRO A 159 -6.81 -17.09 -16.55
N ASP A 160 -6.99 -16.94 -15.27
CA ASP A 160 -8.26 -17.16 -14.59
C ASP A 160 -9.14 -15.90 -14.53
N MET A 161 -8.58 -14.71 -14.70
CA MET A 161 -9.31 -13.44 -14.59
C MET A 161 -10.10 -13.12 -15.86
N ARG A 162 -11.24 -12.44 -15.70
CA ARG A 162 -12.20 -12.16 -16.77
C ARG A 162 -12.55 -10.67 -16.94
N SER A 163 -12.12 -9.83 -16.01
CA SER A 163 -12.44 -8.39 -16.04
C SER A 163 -11.31 -7.56 -15.42
N ALA A 164 -11.32 -6.26 -15.73
CA ALA A 164 -10.42 -5.30 -15.09
C ALA A 164 -10.63 -5.25 -13.56
N GLU A 165 -11.88 -5.37 -13.08
CA GLU A 165 -12.20 -5.42 -11.65
C GLU A 165 -11.52 -6.59 -10.95
N GLU A 166 -11.56 -7.80 -11.53
CA GLU A 166 -10.88 -8.98 -11.00
C GLU A 166 -9.36 -8.80 -10.96
N VAL A 167 -8.79 -8.17 -11.99
CA VAL A 167 -7.35 -7.85 -12.05
C VAL A 167 -6.94 -6.88 -10.94
N ILE A 168 -7.70 -5.80 -10.75
CA ILE A 168 -7.40 -4.83 -9.69
C ILE A 168 -7.55 -5.48 -8.31
N SER A 169 -8.61 -6.26 -8.08
CA SER A 169 -8.81 -6.99 -6.83
C SER A 169 -7.65 -7.95 -6.53
N TYR A 170 -7.13 -8.64 -7.55
CA TYR A 170 -5.96 -9.52 -7.42
C TYR A 170 -4.70 -8.74 -7.05
N LEU A 171 -4.42 -7.66 -7.76
CA LEU A 171 -3.22 -6.84 -7.53
C LEU A 171 -3.24 -6.15 -6.16
N GLU A 172 -4.40 -5.61 -5.75
CA GLU A 172 -4.58 -5.02 -4.42
C GLU A 172 -4.37 -6.06 -3.31
N LYS A 173 -4.95 -7.25 -3.48
CA LYS A 173 -4.80 -8.33 -2.50
C LYS A 173 -3.35 -8.80 -2.40
N LEU A 174 -2.68 -9.00 -3.54
CA LEU A 174 -1.27 -9.39 -3.59
C LEU A 174 -0.37 -8.31 -2.96
N ARG A 175 -0.57 -7.04 -3.31
CA ARG A 175 0.11 -5.89 -2.72
C ARG A 175 -0.01 -5.90 -1.19
N MET A 176 -1.23 -6.07 -0.67
CA MET A 176 -1.48 -6.11 0.77
C MET A 176 -0.76 -7.27 1.45
N ILE A 177 -0.77 -8.46 0.85
CA ILE A 177 -0.03 -9.62 1.39
C ILE A 177 1.45 -9.28 1.51
N VAL A 178 2.07 -8.78 0.45
CA VAL A 178 3.51 -8.49 0.39
C VAL A 178 3.91 -7.36 1.35
N GLN A 179 3.09 -6.30 1.44
CA GLN A 179 3.31 -5.20 2.39
C GLN A 179 3.18 -5.67 3.85
N TYR A 180 2.21 -6.50 4.17
CA TYR A 180 2.06 -7.05 5.53
C TYR A 180 3.21 -7.97 5.92
N LEU A 181 3.76 -8.72 4.98
CA LEU A 181 4.98 -9.51 5.18
C LEU A 181 6.23 -8.63 5.38
N GLY A 182 6.16 -7.34 5.07
CA GLY A 182 7.32 -6.44 5.07
C GLY A 182 8.34 -6.78 3.98
N ALA A 183 7.92 -7.50 2.93
CA ALA A 183 8.79 -7.97 1.87
C ALA A 183 9.00 -6.92 0.76
N SER A 184 8.10 -5.96 0.60
CA SER A 184 8.19 -4.82 -0.32
C SER A 184 7.25 -3.69 0.10
N ASP A 185 7.52 -2.47 -0.34
CA ASP A 185 6.60 -1.33 -0.24
C ASP A 185 5.54 -1.33 -1.35
N CYS A 186 5.78 -2.07 -2.45
CA CYS A 186 4.86 -2.25 -3.57
C CYS A 186 4.32 -0.93 -4.17
N LYS A 187 5.20 0.03 -4.40
CA LYS A 187 4.86 1.31 -5.03
C LYS A 187 4.93 1.22 -6.56
N LEU A 188 3.79 1.28 -7.24
CA LEU A 188 3.75 1.25 -8.70
C LEU A 188 4.46 2.46 -9.34
N GLN A 189 4.37 3.63 -8.71
CA GLN A 189 4.96 4.88 -9.22
C GLN A 189 6.49 4.87 -9.17
N GLU A 190 7.08 4.23 -8.17
CA GLU A 190 8.53 4.06 -8.03
C GLU A 190 9.04 2.81 -8.77
N GLY A 191 8.12 1.94 -9.22
CA GLY A 191 8.43 0.72 -9.97
C GLY A 191 8.76 -0.48 -9.09
N SER A 192 8.61 -0.38 -7.75
CA SER A 192 8.81 -1.53 -6.87
C SER A 192 7.70 -2.58 -6.95
N MET A 193 6.59 -2.27 -7.62
CA MET A 193 5.60 -3.22 -8.11
C MET A 193 5.27 -2.89 -9.55
N ARG A 194 5.31 -3.89 -10.45
CA ARG A 194 4.98 -3.76 -11.87
C ARG A 194 4.08 -4.92 -12.25
N ALA A 195 3.18 -4.70 -13.20
CA ALA A 195 2.32 -5.76 -13.72
C ALA A 195 2.24 -5.68 -15.24
N ASP A 196 2.53 -6.78 -15.90
CA ASP A 196 2.30 -6.99 -17.32
C ASP A 196 1.01 -7.79 -17.48
N VAL A 197 0.13 -7.31 -18.36
CA VAL A 197 -1.18 -7.92 -18.58
C VAL A 197 -1.18 -8.73 -19.86
N ASN A 198 -1.38 -10.03 -19.73
CA ASN A 198 -1.59 -10.94 -20.84
C ASN A 198 -3.09 -11.12 -21.09
N LEU A 199 -3.58 -10.64 -22.24
CA LEU A 199 -5.01 -10.59 -22.53
C LEU A 199 -5.32 -11.27 -23.86
N SER A 200 -6.40 -12.06 -23.89
CA SER A 200 -7.04 -12.54 -25.12
C SER A 200 -8.56 -12.46 -25.01
N VAL A 201 -9.24 -12.50 -26.15
CA VAL A 201 -10.70 -12.51 -26.22
C VAL A 201 -11.15 -13.78 -26.96
N ARG A 202 -12.20 -14.43 -26.43
CA ARG A 202 -12.85 -15.59 -27.06
C ARG A 202 -14.36 -15.46 -27.02
N GLU A 203 -15.06 -16.23 -27.89
CA GLU A 203 -16.52 -16.33 -27.81
C GLU A 203 -16.94 -17.03 -26.50
N VAL A 204 -17.99 -16.54 -25.87
CA VAL A 204 -18.52 -17.14 -24.63
C VAL A 204 -18.91 -18.61 -24.88
N GLY A 205 -18.40 -19.50 -24.01
CA GLY A 205 -18.61 -20.95 -24.14
C GLY A 205 -17.60 -21.68 -25.02
N SER A 206 -16.62 -20.97 -25.58
CA SER A 206 -15.48 -21.61 -26.27
C SER A 206 -14.44 -22.12 -25.30
N ASP A 207 -13.95 -23.35 -25.49
CA ASP A 207 -12.83 -23.91 -24.74
C ASP A 207 -11.46 -23.49 -25.30
N GLN A 208 -11.44 -22.87 -26.50
CA GLN A 208 -10.21 -22.43 -27.13
C GLN A 208 -9.87 -20.99 -26.75
N PHE A 209 -8.64 -20.76 -26.31
CA PHE A 209 -8.15 -19.41 -26.07
C PHE A 209 -7.99 -18.62 -27.37
N GLY A 210 -8.26 -17.31 -27.30
CA GLY A 210 -7.92 -16.38 -28.37
C GLY A 210 -6.40 -16.13 -28.45
N THR A 211 -6.00 -15.31 -29.42
CA THR A 211 -4.60 -14.88 -29.55
C THR A 211 -4.26 -13.88 -28.45
N ARG A 212 -3.21 -14.17 -27.71
CA ARG A 212 -2.75 -13.37 -26.57
C ARG A 212 -1.96 -12.14 -27.03
N THR A 213 -2.22 -10.99 -26.41
CA THR A 213 -1.37 -9.80 -26.44
C THR A 213 -0.86 -9.50 -25.05
N GLU A 214 0.36 -8.99 -24.95
CA GLU A 214 0.99 -8.56 -23.71
C GLU A 214 0.96 -7.04 -23.62
N MET A 215 0.38 -6.49 -22.56
CA MET A 215 0.28 -5.05 -22.32
C MET A 215 1.32 -4.62 -21.28
N LYS A 216 2.19 -3.68 -21.67
CA LYS A 216 3.26 -3.12 -20.83
C LYS A 216 3.09 -1.62 -20.58
N ASN A 217 3.94 -1.08 -19.67
CA ASN A 217 3.96 0.35 -19.30
C ASN A 217 2.70 0.78 -18.55
N LEU A 218 2.29 -0.02 -17.57
CA LEU A 218 1.10 0.18 -16.76
C LEU A 218 1.49 0.67 -15.36
N ASN A 219 1.48 1.99 -15.16
CA ASN A 219 2.06 2.63 -13.99
C ASN A 219 1.05 2.96 -12.86
N SER A 220 -0.21 2.55 -13.03
CA SER A 220 -1.26 2.70 -12.02
C SER A 220 -2.36 1.68 -12.22
N PHE A 221 -3.12 1.38 -11.17
CA PHE A 221 -4.29 0.50 -11.29
C PHE A 221 -5.34 1.05 -12.26
N LYS A 222 -5.46 2.38 -12.33
CA LYS A 222 -6.34 3.03 -13.30
C LYS A 222 -5.87 2.79 -14.73
N ALA A 223 -4.57 2.95 -15.01
CA ALA A 223 -3.98 2.67 -16.33
C ALA A 223 -4.14 1.19 -16.71
N ILE A 224 -3.98 0.25 -15.76
CA ILE A 224 -4.23 -1.17 -15.97
C ILE A 224 -5.69 -1.42 -16.38
N ALA A 225 -6.66 -0.84 -15.67
CA ALA A 225 -8.08 -0.99 -16.01
C ALA A 225 -8.41 -0.45 -17.39
N HIS A 226 -7.91 0.75 -17.74
CA HIS A 226 -8.12 1.36 -19.05
C HIS A 226 -7.48 0.54 -20.16
N ALA A 227 -6.26 0.03 -19.94
CA ALA A 227 -5.56 -0.80 -20.93
C ALA A 227 -6.31 -2.11 -21.22
N ILE A 228 -6.85 -2.75 -20.18
CA ILE A 228 -7.64 -3.98 -20.34
C ILE A 228 -8.89 -3.71 -21.18
N GLU A 229 -9.65 -2.66 -20.87
CA GLU A 229 -10.87 -2.35 -21.61
C GLU A 229 -10.57 -1.90 -23.05
N GLY A 230 -9.54 -1.08 -23.25
CA GLY A 230 -9.11 -0.64 -24.59
C GLY A 230 -8.63 -1.80 -25.46
N GLU A 231 -7.81 -2.70 -24.91
CA GLU A 231 -7.30 -3.85 -25.65
C GLU A 231 -8.40 -4.89 -25.92
N ARG A 232 -9.29 -5.13 -24.96
CA ARG A 232 -10.47 -5.96 -25.13
C ARG A 232 -11.32 -5.46 -26.31
N GLN A 233 -11.63 -4.18 -26.34
CA GLN A 233 -12.44 -3.58 -27.40
C GLN A 233 -11.74 -3.71 -28.77
N ARG A 234 -10.44 -3.41 -28.83
CA ARG A 234 -9.63 -3.55 -30.07
C ARG A 234 -9.66 -4.97 -30.62
N GLN A 235 -9.50 -5.99 -29.75
CA GLN A 235 -9.52 -7.38 -30.20
C GLN A 235 -10.90 -7.81 -30.71
N ILE A 236 -11.97 -7.39 -30.04
CA ILE A 236 -13.35 -7.67 -30.47
C ILE A 236 -13.60 -7.06 -31.86
N GLU A 237 -13.23 -5.79 -32.06
CA GLU A 237 -13.40 -5.11 -33.36
C GLU A 237 -12.66 -5.84 -34.48
N LEU A 238 -11.41 -6.25 -34.27
CA LEU A 238 -10.66 -7.04 -35.23
C LEU A 238 -11.35 -8.35 -35.60
N ILE A 239 -11.85 -9.07 -34.58
CA ILE A 239 -12.54 -10.36 -34.79
C ILE A 239 -13.85 -10.16 -35.55
N GLU A 240 -14.62 -9.14 -35.24
CA GLU A 240 -15.89 -8.82 -35.91
C GLU A 240 -15.69 -8.34 -37.34
N GLU A 241 -14.58 -7.66 -37.61
CA GLU A 241 -14.16 -7.30 -38.98
C GLU A 241 -13.60 -8.50 -39.78
N GLY A 242 -13.50 -9.69 -39.18
CA GLY A 242 -12.92 -10.88 -39.81
C GLY A 242 -11.40 -10.85 -39.93
N LYS A 243 -10.74 -9.95 -39.18
CA LYS A 243 -9.28 -9.87 -39.08
C LYS A 243 -8.75 -10.78 -37.96
N GLN A 244 -7.47 -11.10 -38.02
CA GLN A 244 -6.81 -11.89 -36.99
C GLN A 244 -6.11 -10.97 -36.01
N VAL A 245 -6.21 -11.31 -34.71
CA VAL A 245 -5.37 -10.71 -33.67
C VAL A 245 -3.96 -11.27 -33.80
N VAL A 246 -2.96 -10.41 -33.81
CA VAL A 246 -1.54 -10.80 -33.87
C VAL A 246 -1.00 -10.93 -32.43
N GLN A 247 -0.22 -11.98 -32.18
CA GLN A 247 0.48 -12.13 -30.90
C GLN A 247 1.66 -11.17 -30.83
N GLU A 248 1.53 -10.14 -30.00
CA GLU A 248 2.50 -9.05 -29.89
C GLU A 248 2.55 -8.44 -28.49
N THR A 249 3.67 -7.79 -28.18
CA THR A 249 3.79 -6.92 -27.01
C THR A 249 3.36 -5.51 -27.39
N ARG A 250 2.48 -4.90 -26.59
CA ARG A 250 1.92 -3.57 -26.82
C ARG A 250 2.22 -2.66 -25.62
N ARG A 251 2.53 -1.41 -25.92
CA ARG A 251 2.68 -0.34 -24.91
C ARG A 251 1.37 0.45 -24.81
N TRP A 252 0.87 0.63 -23.60
CA TRP A 252 -0.27 1.50 -23.32
C TRP A 252 0.17 2.96 -23.17
N ASP A 253 -0.60 3.87 -23.77
CA ASP A 253 -0.49 5.32 -23.61
C ASP A 253 -1.78 5.83 -22.95
N ASP A 254 -1.71 6.12 -21.65
CA ASP A 254 -2.90 6.50 -20.86
C ASP A 254 -3.45 7.89 -21.27
N ASN A 255 -2.61 8.78 -21.82
CA ASN A 255 -3.06 10.10 -22.29
C ASN A 255 -3.85 10.01 -23.60
N LYS A 256 -3.53 9.05 -24.43
CA LYS A 256 -4.18 8.84 -25.74
C LYS A 256 -5.24 7.74 -25.68
N GLU A 257 -5.37 7.06 -24.53
CA GLU A 257 -6.25 5.90 -24.35
C GLU A 257 -6.10 4.87 -25.46
N HIS A 258 -4.85 4.62 -25.88
CA HIS A 258 -4.54 3.75 -27.01
C HIS A 258 -3.27 2.93 -26.78
N SER A 259 -3.20 1.73 -27.37
CA SER A 259 -2.02 0.87 -27.34
C SER A 259 -1.30 0.87 -28.66
N TYR A 260 0.03 0.77 -28.63
CA TYR A 260 0.91 0.67 -29.80
C TYR A 260 1.67 -0.65 -29.78
N ALA A 261 1.78 -1.32 -30.91
CA ALA A 261 2.65 -2.48 -31.05
C ALA A 261 4.11 -2.09 -30.85
N MET A 262 4.82 -2.83 -30.00
CA MET A 262 6.26 -2.66 -29.78
C MET A 262 7.07 -3.66 -30.59
N ARG A 263 6.71 -4.94 -30.51
CA ARG A 263 7.36 -6.05 -31.22
C ARG A 263 6.35 -7.16 -31.49
N SER A 264 6.55 -7.90 -32.55
CA SER A 264 5.76 -9.09 -32.89
C SER A 264 6.41 -10.37 -32.39
N LYS A 265 5.70 -11.49 -32.50
CA LYS A 265 6.25 -12.83 -32.19
C LYS A 265 7.42 -13.21 -33.10
N GLU A 266 7.48 -12.66 -34.31
CA GLU A 266 8.58 -12.91 -35.26
C GLU A 266 9.91 -12.36 -34.75
N ASP A 267 9.86 -11.33 -33.87
CA ASP A 267 11.01 -10.73 -33.19
C ASP A 267 11.32 -11.40 -31.84
N ALA A 268 10.59 -12.46 -31.47
CA ALA A 268 10.79 -13.14 -30.19
C ALA A 268 12.19 -13.77 -30.13
N GLN A 269 12.98 -13.32 -29.17
CA GLN A 269 14.32 -13.85 -28.95
C GLN A 269 14.25 -15.21 -28.26
N ASP A 270 15.05 -16.17 -28.72
CA ASP A 270 15.34 -17.37 -27.96
C ASP A 270 16.35 -17.00 -26.87
N TYR A 271 15.91 -17.00 -25.61
CA TYR A 271 16.75 -16.64 -24.48
C TYR A 271 17.82 -17.69 -24.13
N ARG A 272 17.82 -18.85 -24.78
CA ARG A 272 18.84 -19.89 -24.62
C ARG A 272 19.18 -20.17 -23.16
N TYR A 273 18.14 -20.44 -22.36
CA TYR A 273 18.29 -20.74 -20.94
C TYR A 273 19.21 -21.92 -20.67
N PHE A 274 20.11 -21.76 -19.70
CA PHE A 274 20.90 -22.85 -19.13
C PHE A 274 21.19 -22.56 -17.64
N PRO A 275 21.50 -23.58 -16.82
CA PRO A 275 21.77 -23.38 -15.39
C PRO A 275 22.90 -22.40 -15.13
N GLU A 276 22.73 -21.50 -14.14
CA GLU A 276 23.79 -20.63 -13.66
C GLU A 276 24.89 -21.46 -12.97
N PRO A 277 26.11 -21.52 -13.54
CA PRO A 277 27.16 -22.41 -13.05
C PRO A 277 27.81 -21.95 -11.75
N ASP A 278 27.75 -20.65 -11.42
CA ASP A 278 28.43 -20.06 -10.29
C ASP A 278 27.57 -20.04 -9.02
N LEU A 279 26.29 -20.40 -9.13
CA LEU A 279 25.36 -20.51 -8.00
C LEU A 279 24.98 -21.98 -7.77
N VAL A 280 25.26 -22.46 -6.57
CA VAL A 280 24.83 -23.82 -6.17
C VAL A 280 23.33 -23.89 -6.03
N PRO A 281 22.69 -25.07 -6.26
CA PRO A 281 21.28 -25.27 -5.98
C PRO A 281 20.92 -24.91 -4.54
N ILE A 282 19.77 -24.28 -4.35
CA ILE A 282 19.25 -23.92 -3.03
C ILE A 282 18.47 -25.12 -2.52
N VAL A 283 18.90 -25.66 -1.37
CA VAL A 283 18.19 -26.75 -0.69
C VAL A 283 17.42 -26.17 0.48
N ILE A 284 16.10 -26.26 0.41
CA ILE A 284 15.15 -25.74 1.40
C ILE A 284 14.60 -26.91 2.19
N SER A 285 14.96 -27.00 3.48
CA SER A 285 14.45 -28.04 4.36
C SER A 285 13.05 -27.72 4.90
N ASP A 286 12.34 -28.75 5.35
CA ASP A 286 11.03 -28.58 5.99
C ASP A 286 11.14 -27.70 7.24
N GLU A 287 12.23 -27.80 8.02
CA GLU A 287 12.46 -26.97 9.19
C GLU A 287 12.62 -25.48 8.81
N TRP A 288 13.24 -25.19 7.67
CA TRP A 288 13.34 -23.80 7.19
C TRP A 288 11.98 -23.27 6.75
N ILE A 289 11.18 -24.08 6.06
CA ILE A 289 9.81 -23.73 5.67
C ILE A 289 8.95 -23.44 6.92
N GLU A 290 8.95 -24.35 7.90
CA GLU A 290 8.18 -24.17 9.13
C GLU A 290 8.67 -22.97 9.95
N LYS A 291 9.96 -22.69 9.97
CA LYS A 291 10.50 -21.46 10.58
C LYS A 291 9.93 -20.22 9.93
N ILE A 292 9.97 -20.09 8.60
CA ILE A 292 9.43 -18.94 7.88
C ILE A 292 7.93 -18.81 8.13
N LYS A 293 7.18 -19.93 8.06
CA LYS A 293 5.74 -19.97 8.32
C LYS A 293 5.39 -19.49 9.73
N SER A 294 6.15 -19.92 10.74
CA SER A 294 5.92 -19.52 12.14
C SER A 294 6.26 -18.05 12.41
N GLN A 295 7.05 -17.42 11.56
CA GLN A 295 7.45 -16.01 11.66
C GLN A 295 6.57 -15.07 10.84
N GLN A 296 5.62 -15.60 10.06
CA GLN A 296 4.71 -14.77 9.29
C GLN A 296 3.85 -13.91 10.23
N PRO A 297 3.72 -12.62 9.96
CA PRO A 297 2.79 -11.78 10.69
C PRO A 297 1.35 -12.17 10.35
N GLU A 298 0.43 -11.82 11.22
CA GLU A 298 -1.00 -11.87 10.90
C GLU A 298 -1.30 -10.98 9.68
N LEU A 299 -1.93 -11.54 8.67
CA LEU A 299 -2.25 -10.82 7.44
C LEU A 299 -3.53 -9.98 7.59
N ARG A 300 -3.75 -9.07 6.63
CA ARG A 300 -4.88 -8.14 6.65
C ARG A 300 -6.24 -8.81 6.88
N THR A 301 -6.49 -9.93 6.21
CA THR A 301 -7.80 -10.61 6.29
C THR A 301 -8.08 -11.11 7.71
N GLU A 302 -7.11 -11.70 8.37
CA GLU A 302 -7.19 -12.20 9.74
C GLU A 302 -7.34 -11.04 10.74
N LYS A 303 -6.56 -9.96 10.54
CA LYS A 303 -6.70 -8.73 11.35
C LYS A 303 -8.09 -8.11 11.21
N LEU A 304 -8.64 -8.06 10.01
CA LEU A 304 -9.96 -7.51 9.75
C LEU A 304 -11.05 -8.26 10.54
N GLU A 305 -11.01 -9.58 10.55
CA GLU A 305 -11.93 -10.40 11.33
C GLU A 305 -11.72 -10.20 12.83
N ARG A 306 -10.47 -10.24 13.30
CA ARG A 306 -10.11 -10.02 14.69
C ARG A 306 -10.54 -8.63 15.20
N TYR A 307 -10.39 -7.58 14.42
CA TYR A 307 -10.78 -6.22 14.83
C TYR A 307 -12.28 -6.11 15.06
N LYS A 308 -13.09 -6.80 14.27
CA LYS A 308 -14.54 -6.85 14.47
C LYS A 308 -14.92 -7.64 15.73
N GLU A 309 -14.31 -8.81 15.91
CA GLU A 309 -14.66 -9.71 17.01
C GLU A 309 -14.09 -9.26 18.36
N GLN A 310 -12.82 -8.89 18.39
CA GLN A 310 -12.11 -8.58 19.63
C GLN A 310 -12.29 -7.13 20.08
N PHE A 311 -12.32 -6.17 19.13
CA PHE A 311 -12.35 -4.73 19.45
C PHE A 311 -13.71 -4.08 19.17
N ASP A 312 -14.67 -4.83 18.62
CA ASP A 312 -16.01 -4.33 18.26
C ASP A 312 -15.91 -3.09 17.36
N ILE A 313 -14.98 -3.12 16.39
CA ILE A 313 -14.78 -2.09 15.37
C ILE A 313 -15.72 -2.37 14.19
N PRO A 314 -16.47 -1.36 13.72
CA PRO A 314 -17.30 -1.51 12.52
C PRO A 314 -16.50 -1.98 11.31
N GLN A 315 -17.11 -2.79 10.43
CA GLN A 315 -16.47 -3.33 9.23
C GLN A 315 -15.73 -2.25 8.43
N TYR A 316 -16.41 -1.15 8.14
CA TYR A 316 -15.86 -0.03 7.37
C TYR A 316 -14.61 0.58 8.01
N ASP A 317 -14.64 0.79 9.33
CA ASP A 317 -13.51 1.36 10.07
C ASP A 317 -12.32 0.39 10.10
N ALA A 318 -12.61 -0.90 10.31
CA ALA A 318 -11.60 -1.95 10.28
C ALA A 318 -10.92 -2.06 8.90
N GLU A 319 -11.69 -1.94 7.80
CA GLU A 319 -11.16 -1.94 6.43
C GLU A 319 -10.21 -0.77 6.17
N ILE A 320 -10.54 0.43 6.67
CA ILE A 320 -9.70 1.62 6.56
C ILE A 320 -8.38 1.43 7.34
N ILE A 321 -8.46 1.04 8.61
CA ILE A 321 -7.27 0.87 9.46
C ILE A 321 -6.36 -0.22 8.91
N THR A 322 -6.92 -1.35 8.51
CA THR A 322 -6.14 -2.46 7.94
C THR A 322 -5.71 -2.25 6.49
N GLY A 323 -6.12 -1.14 5.87
CA GLY A 323 -5.69 -0.73 4.53
C GLY A 323 -4.20 -0.38 4.42
N SER A 324 -3.52 -0.14 5.54
CA SER A 324 -2.07 -0.03 5.65
C SER A 324 -1.58 -0.79 6.87
N LYS A 325 -0.46 -1.50 6.71
CA LYS A 325 0.20 -2.19 7.84
C LYS A 325 0.61 -1.20 8.94
N LYS A 326 1.15 -0.04 8.55
CA LYS A 326 1.57 1.01 9.50
C LYS A 326 0.41 1.51 10.36
N MET A 327 -0.77 1.73 9.74
CA MET A 327 -1.98 2.13 10.45
C MET A 327 -2.48 1.03 11.38
N ALA A 328 -2.46 -0.23 10.94
CA ALA A 328 -2.85 -1.37 11.76
C ALA A 328 -1.92 -1.54 12.97
N ASP A 329 -0.61 -1.47 12.76
CA ASP A 329 0.39 -1.56 13.83
C ASP A 329 0.23 -0.41 14.84
N LEU A 330 0.00 0.82 14.36
CA LEU A 330 -0.24 1.99 15.22
C LEU A 330 -1.54 1.85 16.02
N PHE A 331 -2.61 1.35 15.40
CA PHE A 331 -3.88 1.05 16.07
C PHE A 331 -3.68 0.03 17.20
N GLU A 332 -3.03 -1.09 16.93
CA GLU A 332 -2.81 -2.15 17.92
C GLU A 332 -1.92 -1.68 19.08
N ALA A 333 -0.80 -1.02 18.76
CA ALA A 333 0.13 -0.53 19.77
C ALA A 333 -0.53 0.53 20.67
N THR A 334 -1.26 1.48 20.10
CA THR A 334 -1.99 2.51 20.87
C THR A 334 -3.10 1.89 21.73
N THR A 335 -3.86 0.94 21.15
CA THR A 335 -4.94 0.25 21.87
C THR A 335 -4.41 -0.58 23.03
N ALA A 336 -3.25 -1.23 22.87
CA ALA A 336 -2.61 -1.98 23.95
C ALA A 336 -2.22 -1.11 25.16
N ILE A 337 -1.97 0.19 24.94
CA ILE A 337 -1.61 1.14 26.02
C ILE A 337 -2.86 1.71 26.70
N CYS A 338 -3.83 2.23 25.94
CA CYS A 338 -4.97 2.97 26.52
C CYS A 338 -6.24 2.12 26.68
N GLU A 339 -6.29 0.91 26.16
CA GLU A 339 -7.44 -0.02 26.21
C GLU A 339 -8.77 0.57 25.68
N LYS A 340 -8.69 1.51 24.72
CA LYS A 340 -9.85 2.24 24.15
C LYS A 340 -9.92 2.13 22.62
N PRO A 341 -10.13 0.92 22.05
CA PRO A 341 -10.00 0.68 20.60
C PRO A 341 -10.87 1.61 19.75
N LYS A 342 -12.12 1.86 20.13
CA LYS A 342 -13.02 2.75 19.37
C LYS A 342 -12.54 4.21 19.34
N LYS A 343 -11.89 4.67 20.40
CA LYS A 343 -11.33 6.02 20.45
C LYS A 343 -10.07 6.11 19.58
N VAL A 344 -9.20 5.10 19.67
CA VAL A 344 -8.03 5.00 18.80
C VAL A 344 -8.44 4.98 17.33
N ALA A 345 -9.41 4.15 16.97
CA ALA A 345 -9.95 4.11 15.60
C ALA A 345 -10.44 5.49 15.14
N ASN A 346 -11.23 6.19 15.95
CA ASN A 346 -11.74 7.52 15.64
C ASN A 346 -10.62 8.55 15.41
N TRP A 347 -9.56 8.53 16.19
CA TRP A 347 -8.40 9.42 16.01
C TRP A 347 -7.64 9.12 14.74
N LEU A 348 -7.42 7.83 14.45
CA LEU A 348 -6.71 7.42 13.23
C LEU A 348 -7.52 7.72 11.97
N ILE A 349 -8.80 7.35 11.91
CA ILE A 349 -9.65 7.55 10.74
C ILE A 349 -10.01 9.03 10.56
N GLY A 350 -10.23 9.77 11.66
CA GLY A 350 -10.61 11.18 11.61
C GLY A 350 -9.42 12.12 11.42
N GLU A 351 -8.76 12.44 12.52
CA GLU A 351 -7.74 13.51 12.54
C GLU A 351 -6.44 13.11 11.84
N THR A 352 -6.00 11.83 11.97
CA THR A 352 -4.75 11.38 11.32
C THR A 352 -4.89 11.42 9.80
N PHE A 353 -5.95 10.82 9.22
CA PHE A 353 -6.17 10.87 7.77
C PHE A 353 -6.38 12.30 7.26
N ARG A 354 -7.05 13.17 8.03
CA ARG A 354 -7.20 14.57 7.66
C ARG A 354 -5.85 15.27 7.56
N LEU A 355 -4.98 15.11 8.58
CA LEU A 355 -3.64 15.72 8.58
C LEU A 355 -2.74 15.13 7.50
N MET A 356 -2.80 13.82 7.26
CA MET A 356 -2.08 13.20 6.14
C MET A 356 -2.48 13.82 4.81
N LYS A 357 -3.78 13.95 4.54
CA LYS A 357 -4.30 14.55 3.32
C LYS A 357 -3.86 16.02 3.17
N ASP A 358 -3.94 16.79 4.27
CA ASP A 358 -3.56 18.20 4.28
C ASP A 358 -2.05 18.41 3.99
N ASN A 359 -1.21 17.41 4.33
CA ASN A 359 0.25 17.43 4.14
C ASN A 359 0.73 16.57 2.95
N GLY A 360 -0.15 15.93 2.21
CA GLY A 360 0.22 15.04 1.09
C GLY A 360 1.05 13.83 1.51
N MET A 361 0.78 13.29 2.71
CA MET A 361 1.51 12.17 3.30
C MET A 361 0.74 10.86 3.11
N GLU A 362 1.48 9.76 2.99
CA GLU A 362 0.96 8.40 3.04
C GLU A 362 1.10 7.83 4.48
N PRO A 363 0.38 6.74 4.83
CA PRO A 363 0.47 6.12 6.15
C PRO A 363 1.91 5.75 6.58
N GLU A 364 2.74 5.38 5.64
CA GLU A 364 4.13 4.98 5.84
C GLU A 364 5.02 6.14 6.32
N ASP A 365 4.62 7.38 6.05
CA ASP A 365 5.33 8.60 6.47
C ASP A 365 5.06 9.00 7.93
N LEU A 366 4.13 8.32 8.60
CA LEU A 366 3.79 8.62 10.00
C LEU A 366 4.93 8.26 10.95
N THR A 367 5.33 9.23 11.75
CA THR A 367 6.47 9.12 12.67
C THR A 367 6.10 9.22 14.15
N PHE A 368 4.89 9.70 14.48
CA PHE A 368 4.50 9.85 15.87
C PHE A 368 4.30 8.51 16.59
N SER A 369 4.57 8.52 17.88
CA SER A 369 4.54 7.32 18.72
C SER A 369 3.13 6.94 19.19
N PRO A 370 2.84 5.63 19.33
CA PRO A 370 1.58 5.17 19.91
C PRO A 370 1.39 5.62 21.36
N GLU A 371 2.49 5.80 22.12
CA GLU A 371 2.49 6.25 23.48
C GLU A 371 1.92 7.67 23.62
N ASN A 372 2.34 8.59 22.76
CA ASN A 372 1.86 9.97 22.78
C ASN A 372 0.41 10.09 22.31
N LEU A 373 0.00 9.28 21.35
CA LEU A 373 -1.41 9.20 20.97
C LEU A 373 -2.28 8.64 22.10
N ALA A 374 -1.83 7.58 22.78
CA ALA A 374 -2.55 6.99 23.91
C ALA A 374 -2.71 7.99 25.07
N LYS A 375 -1.65 8.69 25.47
CA LYS A 375 -1.70 9.75 26.49
C LYS A 375 -2.68 10.86 26.12
N LEU A 376 -2.68 11.29 24.85
CA LEU A 376 -3.63 12.30 24.39
C LEU A 376 -5.09 11.83 24.52
N ILE A 377 -5.36 10.59 24.14
CA ILE A 377 -6.68 9.99 24.28
C ILE A 377 -7.09 9.94 25.75
N ASP A 378 -6.19 9.56 26.65
CA ASP A 378 -6.46 9.51 28.09
C ASP A 378 -6.73 10.88 28.67
N LEU A 379 -5.96 11.92 28.31
CA LEU A 379 -6.21 13.31 28.71
C LEU A 379 -7.58 13.82 28.24
N ALA A 380 -7.98 13.48 27.02
CA ALA A 380 -9.27 13.86 26.46
C ALA A 380 -10.44 13.14 27.17
N GLU A 381 -10.32 11.83 27.39
CA GLU A 381 -11.37 11.02 28.05
C GLU A 381 -11.49 11.33 29.55
N ALA A 382 -10.40 11.66 30.22
CA ALA A 382 -10.42 12.12 31.58
C ALA A 382 -11.03 13.53 31.75
N GLY A 383 -11.33 14.23 30.63
CA GLY A 383 -11.82 15.60 30.65
C GLY A 383 -10.78 16.62 31.11
N THR A 384 -9.49 16.25 31.10
CA THR A 384 -8.38 17.16 31.44
C THR A 384 -8.24 18.26 30.37
N ILE A 385 -8.53 17.91 29.13
CA ILE A 385 -8.61 18.83 27.99
C ILE A 385 -9.90 18.59 27.21
N ASN A 386 -10.41 19.62 26.55
CA ASN A 386 -11.58 19.47 25.68
C ASN A 386 -11.17 19.01 24.26
N SER A 387 -12.17 18.60 23.46
CA SER A 387 -11.96 18.06 22.11
C SER A 387 -11.24 19.04 21.16
N SER A 388 -11.43 20.35 21.30
CA SER A 388 -10.73 21.35 20.44
C SER A 388 -9.26 21.42 20.79
N VAL A 389 -8.95 21.50 22.08
CA VAL A 389 -7.56 21.50 22.60
C VAL A 389 -6.88 20.18 22.23
N ALA A 390 -7.58 19.04 22.37
CA ALA A 390 -7.03 17.74 22.01
C ALA A 390 -6.61 17.68 20.52
N LYS A 391 -7.42 18.24 19.62
CA LYS A 391 -7.07 18.33 18.19
C LYS A 391 -5.86 19.22 17.93
N ASP A 392 -5.74 20.35 18.65
CA ASP A 392 -4.59 21.25 18.50
C ASP A 392 -3.30 20.62 19.05
N VAL A 393 -3.38 19.90 20.18
CA VAL A 393 -2.26 19.12 20.72
C VAL A 393 -1.88 17.98 19.77
N PHE A 394 -2.87 17.30 19.18
CA PHE A 394 -2.59 16.23 18.20
C PHE A 394 -1.84 16.73 16.98
N LYS A 395 -2.10 17.94 16.50
CA LYS A 395 -1.29 18.52 15.39
C LYS A 395 0.20 18.62 15.77
N GLN A 396 0.51 18.95 17.02
CA GLN A 396 1.92 18.98 17.46
C GLN A 396 2.50 17.58 17.56
N ILE A 397 1.74 16.60 18.08
CA ILE A 397 2.15 15.20 18.09
C ILE A 397 2.42 14.70 16.67
N PHE A 398 1.54 15.00 15.73
CA PHE A 398 1.63 14.58 14.35
C PHE A 398 2.92 15.04 13.66
N HIS A 399 3.38 16.26 13.95
CA HIS A 399 4.58 16.85 13.32
C HIS A 399 5.88 16.62 14.09
N GLU A 400 5.83 16.60 15.43
CA GLU A 400 7.03 16.64 16.26
C GLU A 400 7.07 15.54 17.33
N ASP A 401 6.06 14.67 17.38
CA ASP A 401 5.91 13.58 18.37
C ASP A 401 6.13 14.05 19.83
N ILE A 402 5.57 15.20 20.20
CA ILE A 402 5.70 15.79 21.52
C ILE A 402 4.95 14.96 22.58
N ASP A 403 5.43 15.03 23.86
CA ASP A 403 4.70 14.49 25.00
C ASP A 403 3.48 15.38 25.32
N PRO A 404 2.23 14.88 25.14
CA PRO A 404 1.03 15.70 25.31
C PRO A 404 0.78 16.15 26.74
N GLU A 405 1.22 15.40 27.75
CA GLU A 405 1.04 15.80 29.16
C GLU A 405 1.89 17.02 29.51
N LYS A 406 3.17 16.99 29.09
CA LYS A 406 4.08 18.11 29.27
C LYS A 406 3.62 19.35 28.51
N TYR A 407 3.23 19.14 27.25
CA TYR A 407 2.74 20.25 26.41
C TYR A 407 1.50 20.91 26.98
N VAL A 408 0.52 20.14 27.44
CA VAL A 408 -0.70 20.64 28.10
C VAL A 408 -0.38 21.39 29.38
N GLU A 409 0.61 20.95 30.16
CA GLU A 409 1.03 21.62 31.39
C GLU A 409 1.76 22.93 31.10
N GLU A 410 2.77 22.92 30.26
CA GLU A 410 3.58 24.09 29.92
C GLU A 410 2.75 25.22 29.29
N HIS A 411 1.74 24.86 28.48
CA HIS A 411 0.86 25.85 27.82
C HIS A 411 -0.43 26.15 28.65
N GLY A 412 -0.55 25.53 29.84
CA GLY A 412 -1.69 25.75 30.74
C GLY A 412 -3.03 25.42 30.04
N LEU A 413 -3.11 24.33 29.27
CA LEU A 413 -4.28 23.94 28.49
C LEU A 413 -5.27 23.07 29.24
N LYS A 414 -4.98 22.72 30.50
CA LYS A 414 -5.89 21.96 31.39
C LYS A 414 -7.21 22.72 31.54
N MET A 415 -8.30 21.98 31.54
CA MET A 415 -9.62 22.53 31.78
C MET A 415 -9.70 23.11 33.20
N VAL A 416 -10.28 24.28 33.32
CA VAL A 416 -10.54 24.90 34.61
C VAL A 416 -11.85 24.33 35.16
N ASN A 417 -11.75 23.44 36.12
CA ASN A 417 -12.90 22.86 36.83
C ASN A 417 -13.23 23.65 38.12
N ASP A 418 -12.66 24.85 38.31
CA ASP A 418 -12.97 25.71 39.44
C ASP A 418 -14.35 26.35 39.23
N GLU A 419 -15.34 25.82 39.93
CA GLU A 419 -16.72 26.29 39.89
C GLU A 419 -16.83 27.75 40.32
N GLY A 420 -15.95 28.23 41.24
CA GLY A 420 -15.88 29.60 41.70
C GLY A 420 -15.49 30.56 40.58
N ALA A 421 -14.38 30.30 39.92
CA ALA A 421 -13.90 31.10 38.79
C ALA A 421 -14.90 31.07 37.60
N LEU A 422 -15.54 29.92 37.39
CA LEU A 422 -16.58 29.77 36.37
C LEU A 422 -17.82 30.62 36.69
N ARG A 423 -18.29 30.59 37.94
CA ARG A 423 -19.45 31.40 38.41
C ARG A 423 -19.16 32.90 38.30
N GLU A 424 -17.97 33.34 38.68
CA GLU A 424 -17.55 34.75 38.58
C GLU A 424 -17.54 35.20 37.11
N THR A 425 -16.92 34.42 36.25
CA THR A 425 -16.85 34.72 34.79
C THR A 425 -18.25 34.72 34.15
N ALA A 426 -19.09 33.75 34.49
CA ALA A 426 -20.45 33.65 33.98
C ALA A 426 -21.31 34.84 34.46
N ALA A 427 -21.18 35.24 35.73
CA ALA A 427 -21.88 36.38 36.30
C ALA A 427 -21.48 37.69 35.58
N LYS A 428 -20.19 37.86 35.26
CA LYS A 428 -19.70 39.00 34.50
C LYS A 428 -20.27 39.04 33.08
N VAL A 429 -20.26 37.91 32.39
CA VAL A 429 -20.84 37.78 31.05
C VAL A 429 -22.36 38.07 31.07
N ILE A 430 -23.08 37.60 32.07
CA ILE A 430 -24.51 37.92 32.25
C ILE A 430 -24.71 39.43 32.42
N ALA A 431 -23.90 40.08 33.25
CA ALA A 431 -23.96 41.53 33.46
C ALA A 431 -23.67 42.35 32.19
N ASP A 432 -22.72 41.90 31.38
CA ASP A 432 -22.29 42.55 30.14
C ASP A 432 -23.28 42.32 28.95
N ASN A 433 -24.26 41.41 29.13
CA ASN A 433 -25.19 41.04 28.03
C ASN A 433 -26.67 41.10 28.42
N PRO A 434 -27.20 42.26 28.84
CA PRO A 434 -28.56 42.39 29.38
C PRO A 434 -29.65 42.00 28.37
N GLN A 435 -29.41 42.20 27.08
CA GLN A 435 -30.36 41.81 26.01
C GLN A 435 -30.53 40.30 25.90
N ALA A 436 -29.41 39.55 25.91
CA ALA A 436 -29.46 38.09 25.86
C ALA A 436 -30.13 37.49 27.08
N VAL A 437 -29.92 38.11 28.25
CA VAL A 437 -30.59 37.76 29.52
C VAL A 437 -32.10 37.99 29.42
N ALA A 438 -32.54 39.16 28.92
CA ALA A 438 -33.95 39.49 28.73
C ALA A 438 -34.65 38.53 27.76
N ASP A 439 -33.96 38.20 26.68
CA ASP A 439 -34.47 37.25 25.68
C ASP A 439 -34.61 35.84 26.26
N PHE A 440 -33.67 35.38 27.08
CA PHE A 440 -33.75 34.09 27.77
C PHE A 440 -34.89 34.05 28.79
N LYS A 441 -34.99 35.09 29.65
CA LYS A 441 -36.11 35.23 30.62
C LYS A 441 -37.47 35.40 29.93
N GLY A 442 -37.50 35.95 28.71
CA GLY A 442 -38.68 36.03 27.86
C GLY A 442 -39.05 34.75 27.13
N GLY A 443 -38.41 33.59 27.45
CA GLY A 443 -38.76 32.27 26.89
C GLY A 443 -37.99 31.86 25.65
N LYS A 444 -37.03 32.65 25.16
CA LYS A 444 -36.16 32.28 24.05
C LYS A 444 -34.98 31.45 24.51
N GLU A 445 -35.19 30.16 24.72
CA GLU A 445 -34.11 29.24 25.24
C GLU A 445 -32.81 29.29 24.43
N LYS A 446 -32.87 29.56 23.11
CA LYS A 446 -31.68 29.67 22.26
C LYS A 446 -30.74 30.83 22.64
N ALA A 447 -31.22 31.83 23.38
CA ALA A 447 -30.42 32.98 23.85
C ALA A 447 -29.31 32.58 24.82
N ILE A 448 -29.47 31.48 25.56
CA ILE A 448 -28.42 30.93 26.42
C ILE A 448 -27.18 30.52 25.66
N GLY A 449 -27.31 30.12 24.38
CA GLY A 449 -26.19 29.75 23.50
C GLY A 449 -25.22 30.91 23.25
N ALA A 450 -25.73 32.17 23.18
CA ALA A 450 -24.90 33.37 23.07
C ALA A 450 -24.09 33.63 24.35
N LEU A 451 -24.72 33.48 25.50
CA LEU A 451 -24.05 33.61 26.81
C LEU A 451 -23.02 32.51 27.02
N LEU A 452 -23.36 31.27 26.64
CA LEU A 452 -22.44 30.14 26.67
C LEU A 452 -21.18 30.42 25.82
N GLY A 453 -21.39 30.86 24.56
CA GLY A 453 -20.27 31.18 23.67
C GLY A 453 -19.36 32.29 24.19
N GLN A 454 -19.93 33.33 24.81
CA GLN A 454 -19.16 34.43 25.43
C GLN A 454 -18.44 34.00 26.70
N THR A 455 -19.06 33.21 27.56
CA THR A 455 -18.41 32.65 28.77
C THR A 455 -17.26 31.73 28.36
N MET A 456 -17.45 30.87 27.35
CA MET A 456 -16.39 30.01 26.81
C MET A 456 -15.22 30.84 26.26
N ARG A 457 -15.48 31.95 25.53
CA ARG A 457 -14.42 32.86 25.07
C ARG A 457 -13.68 33.54 26.21
N ALA A 458 -14.40 34.03 27.24
CA ALA A 458 -13.81 34.66 28.41
C ALA A 458 -12.93 33.67 29.19
N MET A 459 -13.32 32.41 29.24
CA MET A 459 -12.55 31.29 29.83
C MET A 459 -11.47 30.74 28.87
N LYS A 460 -11.25 31.39 27.71
CA LYS A 460 -10.29 30.96 26.66
C LYS A 460 -10.50 29.52 26.19
N GLY A 461 -11.75 29.07 26.15
CA GLY A 461 -12.09 27.70 25.78
C GLY A 461 -11.75 26.60 26.80
N LYS A 462 -11.29 26.95 27.99
CA LYS A 462 -10.81 26.01 29.01
C LYS A 462 -11.90 25.53 29.99
N ALA A 463 -13.15 25.92 29.83
CA ALA A 463 -14.26 25.47 30.66
C ALA A 463 -15.06 24.34 29.99
N ASN A 464 -15.67 23.48 30.81
CA ASN A 464 -16.58 22.46 30.33
C ASN A 464 -17.90 23.11 29.85
N PRO A 465 -18.29 23.00 28.58
CA PRO A 465 -19.53 23.62 28.08
C PRO A 465 -20.80 23.19 28.82
N GLY A 466 -20.83 21.93 29.30
CA GLY A 466 -21.95 21.42 30.12
C GLY A 466 -22.03 22.11 31.47
N MET A 467 -20.88 22.26 32.16
CA MET A 467 -20.82 23.00 33.45
C MET A 467 -21.14 24.48 33.25
N VAL A 468 -20.63 25.12 32.20
CA VAL A 468 -20.95 26.52 31.87
C VAL A 468 -22.46 26.68 31.66
N ASN A 469 -23.10 25.79 30.90
CA ASN A 469 -24.54 25.84 30.70
C ASN A 469 -25.33 25.66 32.00
N GLN A 470 -24.91 24.74 32.85
CA GLN A 470 -25.52 24.53 34.18
C GLN A 470 -25.40 25.77 35.03
N VAL A 471 -24.20 26.33 35.17
CA VAL A 471 -23.94 27.54 35.99
C VAL A 471 -24.73 28.75 35.43
N LEU A 472 -24.76 28.94 34.11
CA LEU A 472 -25.55 29.99 33.48
C LEU A 472 -27.06 29.83 33.77
N ARG A 473 -27.61 28.61 33.70
CA ARG A 473 -29.00 28.32 34.04
C ARG A 473 -29.31 28.56 35.52
N GLU A 474 -28.37 28.26 36.41
CA GLU A 474 -28.51 28.56 37.86
C GLU A 474 -28.49 30.05 38.16
N LEU A 475 -27.60 30.82 37.53
CA LEU A 475 -27.48 32.28 37.71
C LEU A 475 -28.62 33.07 37.04
N LEU A 476 -29.32 32.51 36.06
CA LEU A 476 -30.42 33.16 35.34
C LEU A 476 -31.81 32.82 35.90
N LYS A 477 -31.89 31.85 36.80
CA LYS A 477 -33.12 31.58 37.56
C LYS A 477 -33.43 32.75 38.50
#